data_f4dd71a44b5bcf0598bdddb883478e3b
#
_entry.id   f4dd71a44b5bcf0598bdddb883478e3b
#
_cell.length_a   1.000
_cell.length_b   1.000
_cell.length_c   1.000
_cell.angle_alpha   90.00
_cell.angle_beta   90.00
_cell.angle_gamma   90.00
#
_symmetry.space_group_name_H-M   'P 1'
#
loop_
_entity.id
_entity.type
_entity.pdbx_description
1 polymer ?
#
loop_
_entity_poly.entity_id
_entity_poly.type
_entity_poly.pdbx_seq_one_letter_code
_entity_poly.pdbx_strand_id
1 'polypeptide(L)'
;PEGLFPAILGHEGAGVVREVGKGVTSLKEGDHVIPLYTPECRECEYCLHPKTNLCQAIRVTQGKGVMPDGTSRFSINGKPILHYMGTSTFSNYTVVPEIALAKVNKKAPFDKICYIGCGVTTGIGAVINTAKATTGCNAVVFGLGGIGLNVIQGLRMIGANMIVGVDMNNKKESWGKKFGMTHFVNPSEIDGDLVNYLVDLTGGGADYSFECIGNVNVMRQALECAHKGWGESIIIGVAGAGQEIKTRPFQLV
;
A
#
# COMPACT_ATOMS: atom_id res chain seq x y z
N PRO A 1 -8.37 1.84 19.61
CA PRO A 1 -7.69 2.92 19.04
C PRO A 1 -6.31 2.80 19.42
N GLU A 2 -5.78 2.21 18.56
CA GLU A 2 -4.47 1.83 18.91
C GLU A 2 -3.59 2.81 18.20
N GLY A 3 -3.39 3.91 18.79
CA GLY A 3 -2.47 4.95 18.39
C GLY A 3 -1.89 5.58 19.64
N LEU A 4 -0.61 5.87 19.64
CA LEU A 4 0.03 6.64 20.69
C LEU A 4 -0.19 8.13 20.41
N PHE A 5 -0.76 8.84 21.36
CA PHE A 5 -1.06 10.28 21.25
C PHE A 5 -0.50 11.05 22.46
N PRO A 6 -0.12 12.33 22.28
CA PRO A 6 -0.19 13.11 21.06
C PRO A 6 0.89 12.75 20.05
N ALA A 7 0.55 12.76 18.76
CA ALA A 7 1.47 12.43 17.68
C ALA A 7 1.25 13.33 16.46
N ILE A 8 2.32 13.58 15.68
CA ILE A 8 2.21 14.17 14.34
C ILE A 8 2.06 13.02 13.34
N LEU A 9 0.92 12.98 12.65
CA LEU A 9 0.56 11.94 11.70
C LEU A 9 1.23 12.14 10.33
N GLY A 10 0.88 11.28 9.37
CA GLY A 10 1.35 11.30 7.98
C GLY A 10 2.59 10.45 7.75
N HIS A 11 2.60 9.72 6.64
CA HIS A 11 3.72 8.86 6.23
C HIS A 11 4.02 8.95 4.72
N GLU A 12 3.17 9.62 3.97
CA GLU A 12 3.42 9.98 2.57
C GLU A 12 3.89 11.43 2.51
N GLY A 13 4.96 11.69 1.78
CA GLY A 13 5.51 13.01 1.68
C GLY A 13 6.63 13.13 0.66
N ALA A 14 7.00 14.35 0.36
CA ALA A 14 8.17 14.70 -0.42
C ALA A 14 8.71 16.03 0.09
N GLY A 15 10.01 16.20 0.04
CA GLY A 15 10.60 17.41 0.58
C GLY A 15 12.04 17.64 0.15
N VAL A 16 12.63 18.68 0.73
CA VAL A 16 14.03 19.07 0.49
C VAL A 16 14.79 18.92 1.81
N VAL A 17 15.94 18.27 1.74
CA VAL A 17 16.86 18.19 2.88
C VAL A 17 17.33 19.60 3.25
N ARG A 18 17.07 20.02 4.48
CA ARG A 18 17.43 21.35 4.99
C ARG A 18 18.72 21.32 5.80
N GLU A 19 18.96 20.23 6.50
CA GLU A 19 20.12 20.02 7.35
C GLU A 19 20.42 18.54 7.46
N VAL A 20 21.67 18.15 7.65
CA VAL A 20 22.11 16.77 7.85
C VAL A 20 22.89 16.62 9.14
N GLY A 21 22.67 15.52 9.85
CA GLY A 21 23.44 15.15 11.03
C GLY A 21 24.88 14.73 10.70
N LYS A 22 25.74 14.70 11.72
CA LYS A 22 27.17 14.42 11.54
C LYS A 22 27.52 13.07 10.91
N GLY A 23 26.65 12.07 10.99
CA GLY A 23 26.88 10.73 10.43
C GLY A 23 26.31 10.52 9.04
N VAL A 24 25.60 11.49 8.47
CA VAL A 24 24.95 11.38 7.17
C VAL A 24 25.97 11.46 6.05
N THR A 25 25.95 10.49 5.13
CA THR A 25 26.91 10.37 4.04
C THR A 25 26.29 10.33 2.65
N SER A 26 25.05 9.86 2.52
CA SER A 26 24.36 9.65 1.23
C SER A 26 23.50 10.85 0.80
N LEU A 27 23.21 11.77 1.72
CA LEU A 27 22.37 12.94 1.51
C LEU A 27 23.09 14.23 1.86
N LYS A 28 22.68 15.32 1.25
CA LYS A 28 23.17 16.66 1.56
C LYS A 28 22.04 17.68 1.46
N GLU A 29 22.25 18.85 2.05
CA GLU A 29 21.35 19.99 1.92
C GLU A 29 21.00 20.28 0.45
N GLY A 30 19.72 20.54 0.19
CA GLY A 30 19.18 20.78 -1.15
C GLY A 30 18.87 19.50 -1.95
N ASP A 31 19.09 18.31 -1.41
CA ASP A 31 18.60 17.08 -2.04
C ASP A 31 17.08 16.95 -1.90
N HIS A 32 16.42 16.52 -2.98
CA HIS A 32 15.01 16.17 -2.97
C HIS A 32 14.83 14.71 -2.56
N VAL A 33 13.90 14.45 -1.64
CA VAL A 33 13.71 13.14 -1.02
C VAL A 33 12.25 12.79 -0.84
N ILE A 34 11.98 11.49 -0.77
CA ILE A 34 10.72 10.92 -0.28
C ILE A 34 11.02 10.02 0.93
N PRO A 35 10.17 10.02 1.96
CA PRO A 35 10.36 9.16 3.12
C PRO A 35 9.86 7.74 2.87
N LEU A 36 10.47 6.80 3.56
CA LEU A 36 10.08 5.40 3.66
C LEU A 36 9.69 5.11 5.11
N TYR A 37 8.45 4.72 5.33
CA TYR A 37 7.97 4.40 6.68
C TYR A 37 8.42 3.00 7.18
N THR A 38 8.96 2.17 6.31
CA THR A 38 9.54 0.87 6.66
C THR A 38 10.94 0.75 6.06
N PRO A 39 11.93 1.51 6.58
CA PRO A 39 13.31 1.39 6.12
C PRO A 39 13.93 0.07 6.58
N GLU A 40 15.03 -0.31 5.94
CA GLU A 40 15.83 -1.48 6.27
C GLU A 40 16.93 -1.13 7.26
N CYS A 41 17.16 -1.96 8.30
CA CYS A 41 18.37 -1.83 9.14
C CYS A 41 19.62 -2.44 8.49
N ARG A 42 19.43 -3.26 7.45
CA ARG A 42 20.48 -4.02 6.70
C ARG A 42 21.23 -5.07 7.50
N GLU A 43 20.79 -5.41 8.69
CA GLU A 43 21.47 -6.34 9.59
C GLU A 43 20.57 -7.50 10.04
N CYS A 44 19.25 -7.27 10.21
CA CYS A 44 18.36 -8.32 10.68
C CYS A 44 18.06 -9.34 9.58
N GLU A 45 17.66 -10.54 9.99
CA GLU A 45 17.29 -11.65 9.12
C GLU A 45 16.34 -11.22 7.98
N TYR A 46 15.34 -10.41 8.29
CA TYR A 46 14.36 -9.93 7.30
C TYR A 46 14.97 -8.99 6.27
N CYS A 47 15.94 -8.16 6.66
CA CYS A 47 16.62 -7.25 5.72
C CYS A 47 17.63 -7.99 4.84
N LEU A 48 18.19 -9.10 5.31
CA LEU A 48 19.12 -9.93 4.54
C LEU A 48 18.40 -10.94 3.64
N HIS A 49 17.11 -11.12 3.82
CA HIS A 49 16.28 -11.99 2.99
C HIS A 49 15.94 -11.31 1.66
N PRO A 50 15.83 -12.04 0.52
CA PRO A 50 15.42 -11.45 -0.77
C PRO A 50 14.10 -10.68 -0.77
N LYS A 51 13.19 -10.97 0.18
CA LYS A 51 11.95 -10.22 0.41
C LYS A 51 12.14 -9.24 1.58
N THR A 52 12.84 -8.14 1.39
CA THR A 52 13.40 -7.27 2.44
C THR A 52 12.43 -6.25 3.06
N ASN A 53 11.12 -6.40 2.93
CA ASN A 53 10.12 -5.40 3.34
C ASN A 53 9.62 -5.50 4.78
N LEU A 54 10.21 -6.37 5.62
CA LEU A 54 9.71 -6.68 6.97
C LEU A 54 10.75 -6.44 8.08
N CYS A 55 11.57 -5.41 7.99
CA CYS A 55 12.56 -5.09 9.01
C CYS A 55 11.94 -5.05 10.42
N GLN A 56 12.45 -5.89 11.33
CA GLN A 56 11.93 -5.97 12.69
C GLN A 56 12.59 -4.95 13.62
N ALA A 57 13.84 -4.57 13.40
CA ALA A 57 14.56 -3.63 14.26
C ALA A 57 13.87 -2.27 14.34
N ILE A 58 13.37 -1.75 13.20
CA ILE A 58 12.69 -0.45 13.17
C ILE A 58 11.35 -0.45 13.90
N ARG A 59 10.68 -1.61 13.99
CA ARG A 59 9.36 -1.72 14.60
C ARG A 59 9.35 -1.43 16.08
N VAL A 60 10.46 -1.72 16.76
CA VAL A 60 10.58 -1.52 18.21
C VAL A 60 10.44 -0.05 18.59
N THR A 61 11.05 0.85 17.84
CA THR A 61 10.99 2.30 18.10
C THR A 61 9.78 2.95 17.45
N GLN A 62 9.42 2.57 16.24
CA GLN A 62 8.20 3.08 15.58
C GLN A 62 6.93 2.75 16.39
N GLY A 63 6.82 1.54 16.96
CA GLY A 63 5.69 1.16 17.79
C GLY A 63 5.55 2.00 19.07
N LYS A 64 6.64 2.64 19.51
CA LYS A 64 6.66 3.59 20.64
C LYS A 64 6.52 5.05 20.22
N GLY A 65 6.44 5.33 18.91
CA GLY A 65 6.35 6.68 18.38
C GLY A 65 7.61 7.52 18.58
N VAL A 66 8.79 6.87 18.59
CA VAL A 66 10.08 7.53 18.81
C VAL A 66 11.08 7.22 17.69
N MET A 67 12.14 8.01 17.64
CA MET A 67 13.28 7.79 16.75
C MET A 67 14.10 6.55 17.19
N PRO A 68 15.03 6.04 16.39
CA PRO A 68 15.87 4.90 16.74
C PRO A 68 16.65 5.06 18.06
N ASP A 69 16.97 6.29 18.47
CA ASP A 69 17.62 6.62 19.75
C ASP A 69 16.67 6.65 20.96
N GLY A 70 15.39 6.32 20.75
CA GLY A 70 14.37 6.29 21.80
C GLY A 70 13.80 7.66 22.19
N THR A 71 14.13 8.73 21.44
CA THR A 71 13.64 10.09 21.74
C THR A 71 12.70 10.61 20.66
N SER A 72 11.94 11.67 20.98
CA SER A 72 11.16 12.43 19.98
C SER A 72 11.87 13.71 19.58
N ARG A 73 11.68 14.12 18.33
CA ARG A 73 12.15 15.42 17.80
C ARG A 73 11.08 16.49 17.84
N PHE A 74 9.88 16.14 18.30
CA PHE A 74 8.75 17.08 18.40
C PHE A 74 8.40 17.33 19.86
N SER A 75 8.04 18.57 20.17
CA SER A 75 7.54 18.95 21.49
C SER A 75 6.57 20.12 21.39
N ILE A 76 5.66 20.21 22.38
CA ILE A 76 4.81 21.38 22.62
C ILE A 76 4.90 21.73 24.12
N ASN A 77 5.25 22.97 24.42
CA ASN A 77 5.44 23.44 25.81
C ASN A 77 6.37 22.52 26.63
N GLY A 78 7.46 22.04 26.00
CA GLY A 78 8.44 21.15 26.63
C GLY A 78 8.00 19.70 26.80
N LYS A 79 6.77 19.33 26.40
CA LYS A 79 6.29 17.95 26.44
C LYS A 79 6.49 17.30 25.07
N PRO A 80 7.03 16.04 25.01
CA PRO A 80 7.26 15.37 23.74
C PRO A 80 5.94 15.06 23.02
N ILE A 81 5.96 15.21 21.69
CA ILE A 81 4.93 14.73 20.77
C ILE A 81 5.53 13.57 20.00
N LEU A 82 4.79 12.48 19.84
CA LEU A 82 5.27 11.26 19.23
C LEU A 82 5.33 11.35 17.70
N HIS A 83 6.22 10.56 17.13
CA HIS A 83 6.32 10.34 15.70
C HIS A 83 5.27 9.32 15.25
N TYR A 84 4.79 9.47 14.02
CA TYR A 84 3.98 8.48 13.33
C TYR A 84 4.83 7.81 12.26
N MET A 85 4.97 6.50 12.36
CA MET A 85 5.73 5.65 11.42
C MET A 85 7.17 6.17 11.14
N GLY A 86 7.78 6.86 12.09
CA GLY A 86 9.13 7.42 11.95
C GLY A 86 9.27 8.55 10.92
N THR A 87 8.17 9.06 10.35
CA THR A 87 8.16 10.03 9.25
C THR A 87 7.41 11.32 9.58
N SER A 88 6.20 11.26 10.15
CA SER A 88 5.39 12.41 10.59
C SER A 88 5.26 13.50 9.53
N THR A 89 4.79 13.14 8.34
CA THR A 89 4.80 14.03 7.17
C THR A 89 3.71 15.12 7.19
N PHE A 90 2.77 15.10 8.15
CA PHE A 90 1.81 16.20 8.33
C PHE A 90 2.43 17.36 9.13
N SER A 91 3.64 17.74 8.75
CA SER A 91 4.41 18.84 9.31
C SER A 91 5.21 19.55 8.23
N ASN A 92 5.56 20.82 8.48
CA ASN A 92 6.42 21.58 7.56
C ASN A 92 7.88 21.10 7.60
N TYR A 93 8.31 20.57 8.75
CA TYR A 93 9.62 20.00 8.98
C TYR A 93 9.48 18.70 9.76
N THR A 94 10.30 17.72 9.41
CA THR A 94 10.44 16.48 10.15
C THR A 94 11.90 16.06 10.19
N VAL A 95 12.26 15.25 11.20
CA VAL A 95 13.57 14.63 11.29
C VAL A 95 13.40 13.15 11.02
N VAL A 96 14.14 12.64 10.07
CA VAL A 96 14.02 11.24 9.59
C VAL A 96 15.43 10.63 9.54
N PRO A 97 15.61 9.37 9.92
CA PRO A 97 16.89 8.68 9.72
C PRO A 97 17.29 8.67 8.24
N GLU A 98 18.57 8.83 7.93
CA GLU A 98 19.10 8.80 6.56
C GLU A 98 18.60 7.59 5.76
N ILE A 99 18.60 6.41 6.39
CA ILE A 99 18.16 5.16 5.78
C ILE A 99 16.67 5.13 5.41
N ALA A 100 15.87 6.02 6.00
CA ALA A 100 14.43 6.17 5.72
C ALA A 100 14.13 7.19 4.64
N LEU A 101 15.12 7.67 3.89
CA LEU A 101 14.96 8.64 2.83
C LEU A 101 15.50 8.12 1.50
N ALA A 102 14.69 8.21 0.46
CA ALA A 102 15.10 7.94 -0.91
C ALA A 102 15.32 9.28 -1.65
N LYS A 103 16.52 9.49 -2.19
CA LYS A 103 16.84 10.63 -3.02
C LYS A 103 16.16 10.51 -4.38
N VAL A 104 15.53 11.60 -4.82
CA VAL A 104 14.77 11.65 -6.07
C VAL A 104 15.27 12.79 -6.97
N ASN A 105 14.84 12.77 -8.23
CA ASN A 105 15.19 13.81 -9.19
C ASN A 105 14.61 15.16 -8.75
N LYS A 106 15.43 16.20 -8.74
CA LYS A 106 15.03 17.57 -8.36
C LYS A 106 13.92 18.17 -9.24
N LYS A 107 13.71 17.65 -10.44
CA LYS A 107 12.62 18.08 -11.34
C LYS A 107 11.30 17.35 -11.07
N ALA A 108 11.30 16.33 -10.23
CA ALA A 108 10.09 15.60 -9.91
C ALA A 108 9.13 16.43 -9.05
N PRO A 109 7.86 16.60 -9.44
CA PRO A 109 6.91 17.43 -8.71
C PRO A 109 6.48 16.73 -7.41
N PHE A 110 6.59 17.43 -6.29
CA PHE A 110 6.33 16.88 -4.95
C PHE A 110 4.91 16.38 -4.77
N ASP A 111 3.93 17.06 -5.37
CA ASP A 111 2.52 16.67 -5.36
C ASP A 111 2.23 15.35 -6.08
N LYS A 112 3.18 14.82 -6.84
CA LYS A 112 3.08 13.53 -7.53
C LYS A 112 3.91 12.45 -6.85
N ILE A 113 5.14 12.76 -6.46
CA ILE A 113 6.05 11.74 -5.95
C ILE A 113 5.83 11.40 -4.47
N CYS A 114 5.10 12.23 -3.72
CA CYS A 114 4.81 11.97 -2.31
C CYS A 114 4.07 10.65 -2.07
N TYR A 115 3.32 10.15 -3.04
CA TYR A 115 2.59 8.87 -2.94
C TYR A 115 3.47 7.63 -3.18
N ILE A 116 4.68 7.81 -3.73
CA ILE A 116 5.55 6.67 -4.10
C ILE A 116 5.95 5.85 -2.87
N GLY A 117 6.17 6.49 -1.73
CA GLY A 117 6.59 5.83 -0.49
C GLY A 117 5.56 4.87 0.12
N CYS A 118 4.29 4.88 -0.33
CA CYS A 118 3.23 4.02 0.19
C CYS A 118 2.29 3.53 -0.91
N GLY A 119 1.28 4.32 -1.26
CA GLY A 119 0.16 3.84 -2.09
C GLY A 119 0.56 3.33 -3.47
N VAL A 120 1.50 3.98 -4.14
CA VAL A 120 1.99 3.56 -5.47
C VAL A 120 2.77 2.24 -5.36
N THR A 121 3.75 2.20 -4.47
CA THR A 121 4.60 1.01 -4.28
C THR A 121 3.78 -0.19 -3.79
N THR A 122 2.81 0.04 -2.91
CA THR A 122 1.92 -1.01 -2.41
C THR A 122 1.08 -1.61 -3.54
N GLY A 123 0.41 -0.79 -4.35
CA GLY A 123 -0.47 -1.29 -5.42
C GLY A 123 0.31 -2.00 -6.52
N ILE A 124 1.34 -1.38 -7.07
CA ILE A 124 2.17 -1.98 -8.13
C ILE A 124 2.93 -3.19 -7.61
N GLY A 125 3.49 -3.11 -6.39
CA GLY A 125 4.22 -4.20 -5.77
C GLY A 125 3.35 -5.42 -5.46
N ALA A 126 2.07 -5.23 -5.14
CA ALA A 126 1.13 -6.33 -4.97
C ALA A 126 0.99 -7.17 -6.26
N VAL A 127 0.97 -6.52 -7.42
CA VAL A 127 0.89 -7.20 -8.71
C VAL A 127 2.20 -7.88 -9.08
N ILE A 128 3.32 -7.14 -9.04
CA ILE A 128 4.60 -7.58 -9.61
C ILE A 128 5.36 -8.50 -8.64
N ASN A 129 5.38 -8.15 -7.34
CA ASN A 129 6.21 -8.82 -6.35
C ASN A 129 5.44 -9.87 -5.53
N THR A 130 4.20 -9.59 -5.13
CA THR A 130 3.42 -10.49 -4.28
C THR A 130 2.71 -11.54 -5.11
N ALA A 131 1.80 -11.13 -5.99
CA ALA A 131 1.08 -12.03 -6.88
C ALA A 131 1.97 -12.61 -7.98
N LYS A 132 3.01 -11.87 -8.38
CA LYS A 132 3.83 -12.19 -9.57
C LYS A 132 2.95 -12.45 -10.80
N ALA A 133 1.94 -11.61 -10.94
CA ALA A 133 0.88 -11.79 -11.93
C ALA A 133 1.46 -11.86 -13.35
N THR A 134 0.90 -12.74 -14.15
CA THR A 134 1.42 -13.06 -15.49
C THR A 134 0.69 -12.27 -16.58
N THR A 135 1.39 -12.02 -17.70
CA THR A 135 0.81 -11.43 -18.89
C THR A 135 -0.39 -12.25 -19.39
N GLY A 136 -1.44 -11.58 -19.82
CA GLY A 136 -2.66 -12.21 -20.34
C GLY A 136 -3.64 -12.68 -19.28
N CYS A 137 -3.36 -12.48 -17.96
CA CYS A 137 -4.27 -12.85 -16.88
C CYS A 137 -5.56 -12.03 -16.85
N ASN A 138 -6.61 -12.58 -16.24
CA ASN A 138 -7.83 -11.89 -15.87
C ASN A 138 -7.77 -11.57 -14.37
N ALA A 139 -7.96 -10.31 -14.01
CA ALA A 139 -7.85 -9.86 -12.63
C ALA A 139 -9.05 -9.02 -12.18
N VAL A 140 -9.41 -9.16 -10.89
CA VAL A 140 -10.47 -8.39 -10.24
C VAL A 140 -9.86 -7.55 -9.11
N VAL A 141 -10.17 -6.26 -9.10
CA VAL A 141 -9.67 -5.29 -8.11
C VAL A 141 -10.85 -4.68 -7.35
N PHE A 142 -10.96 -4.96 -6.07
CA PHE A 142 -11.99 -4.42 -5.20
C PHE A 142 -11.53 -3.13 -4.54
N GLY A 143 -12.25 -2.04 -4.82
CA GLY A 143 -11.94 -0.71 -4.33
C GLY A 143 -11.02 0.10 -5.25
N LEU A 144 -11.57 1.13 -5.87
CA LEU A 144 -10.86 2.05 -6.78
C LEU A 144 -10.39 3.31 -6.02
N GLY A 145 -9.70 3.10 -4.90
CA GLY A 145 -8.96 4.12 -4.16
C GLY A 145 -7.52 4.25 -4.66
N GLY A 146 -6.68 4.96 -3.91
CA GLY A 146 -5.26 5.16 -4.26
C GLY A 146 -4.50 3.85 -4.52
N ILE A 147 -4.71 2.84 -3.67
CA ILE A 147 -4.06 1.52 -3.83
C ILE A 147 -4.65 0.76 -5.01
N GLY A 148 -5.99 0.63 -5.10
CA GLY A 148 -6.62 -0.12 -6.19
C GLY A 148 -6.33 0.44 -7.57
N LEU A 149 -6.25 1.76 -7.74
CA LEU A 149 -5.84 2.38 -9.00
C LEU A 149 -4.38 2.03 -9.36
N ASN A 150 -3.49 1.91 -8.38
CA ASN A 150 -2.12 1.49 -8.62
C ASN A 150 -2.00 -0.02 -8.89
N VAL A 151 -2.88 -0.87 -8.32
CA VAL A 151 -3.03 -2.28 -8.73
C VAL A 151 -3.44 -2.37 -10.19
N ILE A 152 -4.46 -1.60 -10.62
CA ILE A 152 -4.89 -1.53 -12.02
C ILE A 152 -3.73 -1.12 -12.94
N GLN A 153 -2.96 -0.11 -12.53
CA GLN A 153 -1.78 0.33 -13.28
C GLN A 153 -0.72 -0.76 -13.38
N GLY A 154 -0.45 -1.48 -12.29
CA GLY A 154 0.44 -2.64 -12.28
C GLY A 154 -0.02 -3.74 -13.23
N LEU A 155 -1.30 -4.10 -13.21
CA LEU A 155 -1.90 -5.07 -14.11
C LEU A 155 -1.80 -4.66 -15.58
N ARG A 156 -2.03 -3.38 -15.87
CA ARG A 156 -1.81 -2.83 -17.22
C ARG A 156 -0.34 -2.95 -17.65
N MET A 157 0.59 -2.64 -16.76
CA MET A 157 2.04 -2.69 -17.04
C MET A 157 2.51 -4.10 -17.43
N ILE A 158 1.96 -5.14 -16.82
CA ILE A 158 2.28 -6.54 -17.14
C ILE A 158 1.50 -7.09 -18.35
N GLY A 159 0.58 -6.33 -18.90
CA GLY A 159 -0.24 -6.77 -20.05
C GLY A 159 -1.34 -7.76 -19.67
N ALA A 160 -2.06 -7.53 -18.56
CA ALA A 160 -3.25 -8.30 -18.22
C ALA A 160 -4.31 -8.19 -19.34
N ASN A 161 -5.03 -9.29 -19.62
CA ASN A 161 -6.07 -9.36 -20.61
C ASN A 161 -7.35 -8.64 -20.14
N MET A 162 -7.82 -8.95 -18.94
CA MET A 162 -9.00 -8.34 -18.35
C MET A 162 -8.64 -7.74 -16.99
N ILE A 163 -9.03 -6.49 -16.77
CA ILE A 163 -8.86 -5.78 -15.49
C ILE A 163 -10.23 -5.26 -15.07
N VAL A 164 -10.88 -6.01 -14.15
CA VAL A 164 -12.19 -5.67 -13.61
C VAL A 164 -12.02 -4.84 -12.35
N GLY A 165 -12.52 -3.62 -12.34
CA GLY A 165 -12.56 -2.77 -11.15
C GLY A 165 -13.94 -2.78 -10.51
N VAL A 166 -14.01 -3.10 -9.22
CA VAL A 166 -15.25 -3.17 -8.44
C VAL A 166 -15.30 -2.02 -7.45
N ASP A 167 -16.28 -1.13 -7.57
CA ASP A 167 -16.49 -0.03 -6.62
C ASP A 167 -17.96 0.41 -6.61
N MET A 168 -18.48 0.80 -5.44
CA MET A 168 -19.86 1.28 -5.28
C MET A 168 -20.07 2.70 -5.86
N ASN A 169 -19.00 3.43 -6.13
CA ASN A 169 -19.06 4.80 -6.61
C ASN A 169 -18.75 4.89 -8.11
N ASN A 170 -19.81 5.04 -8.92
CA ASN A 170 -19.73 5.15 -10.39
C ASN A 170 -18.81 6.28 -10.88
N LYS A 171 -18.60 7.33 -10.07
CA LYS A 171 -17.67 8.42 -10.43
C LYS A 171 -16.22 7.96 -10.58
N LYS A 172 -15.87 6.81 -9.98
CA LYS A 172 -14.52 6.25 -10.06
C LYS A 172 -14.26 5.46 -11.35
N GLU A 173 -15.28 5.11 -12.12
CA GLU A 173 -15.13 4.41 -13.39
C GLU A 173 -14.17 5.15 -14.34
N SER A 174 -14.35 6.46 -14.48
CA SER A 174 -13.52 7.28 -15.38
C SER A 174 -12.04 7.28 -14.96
N TRP A 175 -11.76 7.26 -13.66
CA TRP A 175 -10.40 7.14 -13.13
C TRP A 175 -9.83 5.74 -13.39
N GLY A 176 -10.61 4.69 -13.09
CA GLY A 176 -10.20 3.31 -13.36
C GLY A 176 -9.81 3.12 -14.84
N LYS A 177 -10.62 3.62 -15.77
CA LYS A 177 -10.32 3.57 -17.21
C LYS A 177 -9.02 4.30 -17.58
N LYS A 178 -8.75 5.47 -16.99
CA LYS A 178 -7.48 6.19 -17.21
C LYS A 178 -6.27 5.37 -16.79
N PHE A 179 -6.38 4.61 -15.71
CA PHE A 179 -5.30 3.76 -15.19
C PHE A 179 -5.17 2.44 -15.95
N GLY A 180 -6.17 2.04 -16.73
CA GLY A 180 -6.11 0.86 -17.59
C GLY A 180 -7.14 -0.22 -17.29
N MET A 181 -8.13 0.06 -16.42
CA MET A 181 -9.27 -0.81 -16.19
C MET A 181 -10.04 -1.08 -17.48
N THR A 182 -10.39 -2.33 -17.74
CA THR A 182 -11.16 -2.75 -18.91
C THR A 182 -12.66 -2.80 -18.63
N HIS A 183 -13.06 -3.27 -17.45
CA HIS A 183 -14.44 -3.43 -17.03
C HIS A 183 -14.67 -2.78 -15.68
N PHE A 184 -15.78 -2.09 -15.53
CA PHE A 184 -16.23 -1.54 -14.24
C PHE A 184 -17.46 -2.28 -13.76
N VAL A 185 -17.51 -2.62 -12.48
CA VAL A 185 -18.64 -3.29 -11.86
C VAL A 185 -19.03 -2.53 -10.60
N ASN A 186 -20.27 -2.05 -10.56
CA ASN A 186 -20.87 -1.52 -9.33
C ASN A 186 -21.68 -2.63 -8.65
N PRO A 187 -21.28 -3.10 -7.46
CA PRO A 187 -22.00 -4.16 -6.76
C PRO A 187 -23.48 -3.88 -6.49
N SER A 188 -23.85 -2.59 -6.35
CA SER A 188 -25.24 -2.20 -6.10
C SER A 188 -26.13 -2.27 -7.34
N GLU A 189 -25.56 -2.46 -8.52
CA GLU A 189 -26.27 -2.54 -9.82
C GLU A 189 -26.33 -3.98 -10.36
N ILE A 190 -25.80 -4.94 -9.59
CA ILE A 190 -25.80 -6.35 -9.99
C ILE A 190 -27.05 -7.03 -9.41
N ASP A 191 -27.85 -7.61 -10.29
CA ASP A 191 -28.94 -8.49 -9.90
C ASP A 191 -28.38 -9.87 -9.48
N GLY A 192 -28.51 -10.22 -8.18
CA GLY A 192 -28.05 -11.49 -7.65
C GLY A 192 -26.71 -11.44 -6.93
N ASP A 193 -25.96 -12.52 -6.99
CA ASP A 193 -24.70 -12.69 -6.26
C ASP A 193 -23.51 -12.13 -7.04
N LEU A 194 -22.79 -11.18 -6.43
CA LEU A 194 -21.63 -10.53 -7.04
C LEU A 194 -20.51 -11.52 -7.38
N VAL A 195 -20.29 -12.52 -6.52
CA VAL A 195 -19.20 -13.50 -6.75
C VAL A 195 -19.50 -14.32 -8.00
N ASN A 196 -20.73 -14.83 -8.13
CA ASN A 196 -21.14 -15.57 -9.33
C ASN A 196 -21.04 -14.71 -10.59
N TYR A 197 -21.47 -13.44 -10.52
CA TYR A 197 -21.33 -12.50 -11.63
C TYR A 197 -19.86 -12.32 -12.06
N LEU A 198 -18.94 -12.15 -11.10
CA LEU A 198 -17.52 -11.97 -11.40
C LEU A 198 -16.88 -13.25 -11.95
N VAL A 199 -17.28 -14.41 -11.44
CA VAL A 199 -16.83 -15.72 -11.95
C VAL A 199 -17.25 -15.88 -13.41
N ASP A 200 -18.50 -15.58 -13.75
CA ASP A 200 -19.02 -15.67 -15.12
C ASP A 200 -18.32 -14.66 -16.03
N LEU A 201 -18.18 -13.41 -15.59
CA LEU A 201 -17.51 -12.34 -16.35
C LEU A 201 -16.06 -12.70 -16.70
N THR A 202 -15.34 -13.37 -15.78
CA THR A 202 -13.93 -13.75 -15.96
C THR A 202 -13.73 -15.12 -16.60
N GLY A 203 -14.83 -15.81 -16.95
CA GLY A 203 -14.77 -17.08 -17.67
C GLY A 203 -14.41 -18.27 -16.79
N GLY A 204 -14.86 -18.28 -15.52
CA GLY A 204 -14.63 -19.37 -14.56
C GLY A 204 -13.88 -18.95 -13.29
N GLY A 205 -13.67 -17.65 -13.11
CA GLY A 205 -12.98 -17.04 -11.99
C GLY A 205 -11.73 -16.26 -12.42
N ALA A 206 -11.33 -15.30 -11.59
CA ALA A 206 -10.15 -14.49 -11.85
C ALA A 206 -8.86 -15.26 -11.55
N ASP A 207 -7.83 -15.09 -12.39
CA ASP A 207 -6.50 -15.60 -12.07
C ASP A 207 -5.94 -14.91 -10.81
N TYR A 208 -6.23 -13.61 -10.67
CA TYR A 208 -5.84 -12.82 -9.50
C TYR A 208 -6.97 -11.94 -9.03
N SER A 209 -7.21 -11.91 -7.73
CA SER A 209 -8.08 -10.93 -7.10
C SER A 209 -7.32 -10.08 -6.09
N PHE A 210 -7.63 -8.77 -6.02
CA PHE A 210 -6.96 -7.82 -5.14
C PHE A 210 -8.00 -7.10 -4.29
N GLU A 211 -7.93 -7.26 -2.96
CA GLU A 211 -8.78 -6.53 -2.04
C GLU A 211 -8.05 -5.29 -1.53
N CYS A 212 -8.58 -4.10 -1.84
CA CYS A 212 -7.96 -2.80 -1.57
C CYS A 212 -8.82 -1.88 -0.68
N ILE A 213 -9.80 -2.43 0.04
CA ILE A 213 -10.77 -1.66 0.87
C ILE A 213 -10.48 -1.84 2.35
N GLY A 214 -10.20 -3.06 2.79
CA GLY A 214 -10.09 -3.43 4.20
C GLY A 214 -11.41 -3.91 4.82
N ASN A 215 -12.28 -4.55 4.03
CA ASN A 215 -13.55 -5.09 4.50
C ASN A 215 -13.54 -6.62 4.46
N VAL A 216 -13.74 -7.28 5.59
CA VAL A 216 -13.65 -8.75 5.71
C VAL A 216 -14.66 -9.50 4.82
N ASN A 217 -15.82 -8.91 4.54
CA ASN A 217 -16.79 -9.51 3.63
C ASN A 217 -16.31 -9.42 2.18
N VAL A 218 -15.69 -8.29 1.81
CA VAL A 218 -15.09 -8.10 0.48
C VAL A 218 -13.84 -8.97 0.32
N MET A 219 -13.04 -9.15 1.37
CA MET A 219 -11.90 -10.08 1.38
C MET A 219 -12.36 -11.50 1.07
N ARG A 220 -13.52 -11.91 1.63
CA ARG A 220 -14.14 -13.19 1.30
C ARG A 220 -14.61 -13.25 -0.16
N GLN A 221 -15.28 -12.20 -0.66
CA GLN A 221 -15.74 -12.14 -2.06
C GLN A 221 -14.54 -12.18 -3.03
N ALA A 222 -13.45 -11.51 -2.70
CA ALA A 222 -12.22 -11.54 -3.48
C ALA A 222 -11.63 -12.95 -3.58
N LEU A 223 -11.62 -13.70 -2.47
CA LEU A 223 -11.19 -15.10 -2.47
C LEU A 223 -12.15 -15.96 -3.31
N GLU A 224 -13.45 -15.81 -3.10
CA GLU A 224 -14.48 -16.68 -3.72
C GLU A 224 -14.65 -16.41 -5.23
N CYS A 225 -14.28 -15.23 -5.76
CA CYS A 225 -14.30 -14.94 -7.20
C CYS A 225 -13.01 -15.36 -7.93
N ALA A 226 -11.99 -15.83 -7.21
CA ALA A 226 -10.77 -16.34 -7.83
C ALA A 226 -11.01 -17.71 -8.46
N HIS A 227 -10.21 -18.00 -9.51
CA HIS A 227 -10.31 -19.27 -10.24
C HIS A 227 -10.01 -20.45 -9.33
N LYS A 228 -10.86 -21.48 -9.39
CA LYS A 228 -10.68 -22.72 -8.62
C LYS A 228 -9.39 -23.42 -9.06
N GLY A 229 -8.60 -23.83 -8.08
CA GLY A 229 -7.34 -24.55 -8.27
C GLY A 229 -6.11 -23.62 -8.42
N TRP A 230 -6.16 -22.57 -9.24
CA TRP A 230 -4.98 -21.78 -9.56
C TRP A 230 -5.12 -20.29 -9.26
N GLY A 231 -6.31 -19.84 -8.91
CA GLY A 231 -6.53 -18.44 -8.62
C GLY A 231 -5.85 -18.01 -7.32
N GLU A 232 -5.32 -16.78 -7.29
CA GLU A 232 -4.71 -16.19 -6.12
C GLU A 232 -5.50 -14.95 -5.66
N SER A 233 -5.76 -14.86 -4.35
CA SER A 233 -6.41 -13.70 -3.75
C SER A 233 -5.44 -12.94 -2.86
N ILE A 234 -5.18 -11.67 -3.20
CA ILE A 234 -4.23 -10.80 -2.52
C ILE A 234 -4.99 -9.77 -1.68
N ILE A 235 -4.83 -9.85 -0.36
CA ILE A 235 -5.44 -8.92 0.59
C ILE A 235 -4.44 -7.81 0.87
N ILE A 236 -4.84 -6.57 0.59
CA ILE A 236 -4.01 -5.37 0.78
C ILE A 236 -4.70 -4.42 1.76
N GLY A 237 -6.01 -4.36 1.74
CA GLY A 237 -6.81 -3.54 2.64
C GLY A 237 -6.63 -3.94 4.10
N VAL A 238 -6.63 -2.96 5.01
CA VAL A 238 -6.47 -3.19 6.45
C VAL A 238 -7.84 -3.19 7.12
N ALA A 239 -8.26 -4.35 7.62
CA ALA A 239 -9.48 -4.47 8.41
C ALA A 239 -9.26 -3.97 9.85
N GLY A 240 -10.34 -3.63 10.54
CA GLY A 240 -10.29 -3.26 11.96
C GLY A 240 -9.75 -4.40 12.84
N ALA A 241 -9.07 -4.03 13.92
CA ALA A 241 -8.54 -5.03 14.87
C ALA A 241 -9.65 -5.93 15.41
N GLY A 242 -9.40 -7.23 15.46
CA GLY A 242 -10.35 -8.24 15.91
C GLY A 242 -11.39 -8.69 14.87
N GLN A 243 -11.37 -8.12 13.66
CA GLN A 243 -12.20 -8.64 12.57
C GLN A 243 -11.56 -9.88 11.94
N GLU A 244 -12.39 -10.83 11.55
CA GLU A 244 -11.96 -12.12 10.99
C GLU A 244 -12.60 -12.36 9.61
N ILE A 245 -11.84 -12.97 8.70
CA ILE A 245 -12.35 -13.43 7.42
C ILE A 245 -12.99 -14.82 7.66
N LYS A 246 -14.29 -14.94 7.38
CA LYS A 246 -15.01 -16.22 7.44
C LYS A 246 -15.09 -16.80 6.03
N THR A 247 -14.36 -17.86 5.77
CA THR A 247 -14.38 -18.56 4.47
C THR A 247 -14.74 -20.02 4.63
N ARG A 248 -15.14 -20.64 3.52
CA ARG A 248 -15.46 -22.07 3.47
C ARG A 248 -14.22 -22.85 3.08
N PRO A 249 -13.71 -23.79 3.92
CA PRO A 249 -12.49 -24.54 3.60
C PRO A 249 -12.56 -25.28 2.25
N PHE A 250 -13.74 -25.75 1.87
CA PHE A 250 -13.97 -26.44 0.59
C PHE A 250 -13.59 -25.57 -0.64
N GLN A 251 -13.62 -24.26 -0.51
CA GLN A 251 -13.24 -23.35 -1.60
C GLN A 251 -11.73 -23.12 -1.72
N LEU A 252 -10.95 -23.64 -0.77
CA LEU A 252 -9.49 -23.54 -0.75
C LEU A 252 -8.80 -24.78 -1.31
N VAL A 253 -9.59 -25.79 -1.76
CA VAL A 253 -9.10 -27.10 -2.22
C VAL A 253 -9.31 -27.25 -3.72
#